data_73a944a3c0eaf682c6140f777d12ee33
#
_entry.id   73a944a3c0eaf682c6140f777d12ee33
#
_cell.length_a   1.000
_cell.length_b   1.000
_cell.length_c   1.000
_cell.angle_alpha   90.00
_cell.angle_beta   90.00
_cell.angle_gamma   90.00
#
_symmetry.space_group_name_H-M   'P 1'
#
loop_
_entity.id
_entity.type
_entity.pdbx_description
1 polymer ?
#
loop_
_entity_poly.entity_id
_entity_poly.type
_entity_poly.pdbx_seq_one_letter_code
_entity_poly.pdbx_strand_id
1 'polypeptide(L)'
;MKKRGILNAQLSYLLAALGHKDLFMIGDAGMPIPEGVEVVDLVLTAGVPTFKQVLDAVLDEVQVEGYYQAHEIKEFNPELEEYIKAGLPEAEVEYMPHEDLKKFSGKCRFAIRTGEFSPYPNVILRAGVVF
;
A
#
# COMPACT_ATOMS: atom_id res chain seq x y z
N MET A 1 6.75 26.20 -3.57
CA MET A 1 6.51 24.76 -3.71
C MET A 1 6.51 24.07 -2.35
N LYS A 2 5.80 22.92 -2.21
CA LYS A 2 5.81 22.10 -0.99
C LYS A 2 7.23 21.59 -0.73
N LYS A 3 7.73 21.67 0.52
CA LYS A 3 9.13 21.32 0.82
C LYS A 3 9.32 20.07 1.69
N ARG A 4 8.28 19.43 2.14
CA ARG A 4 8.35 18.24 3.02
C ARG A 4 7.31 17.20 2.62
N GLY A 5 7.58 15.94 2.98
CA GLY A 5 6.69 14.82 2.78
C GLY A 5 6.53 14.45 1.31
N ILE A 6 5.40 13.86 0.98
CA ILE A 6 5.10 13.42 -0.38
C ILE A 6 4.86 14.64 -1.27
N LEU A 7 5.61 14.73 -2.37
CA LEU A 7 5.52 15.85 -3.33
C LEU A 7 4.57 15.55 -4.51
N ASN A 8 4.21 14.27 -4.71
CA ASN A 8 3.25 13.90 -5.74
C ASN A 8 1.88 14.47 -5.39
N ALA A 9 1.33 15.33 -6.24
CA ALA A 9 0.09 16.05 -5.96
C ALA A 9 -1.13 15.13 -5.87
N GLN A 10 -1.25 14.15 -6.78
CA GLN A 10 -2.34 13.18 -6.78
C GLN A 10 -2.33 12.36 -5.49
N LEU A 11 -1.18 11.81 -5.12
CA LEU A 11 -1.04 11.00 -3.91
C LEU A 11 -1.32 11.83 -2.66
N SER A 12 -0.77 13.03 -2.55
CA SER A 12 -1.01 13.94 -1.42
C SER A 12 -2.50 14.25 -1.25
N TYR A 13 -3.21 14.51 -2.34
CA TYR A 13 -4.66 14.74 -2.31
C TYR A 13 -5.42 13.51 -1.80
N LEU A 14 -5.11 12.33 -2.36
CA LEU A 14 -5.83 11.10 -2.01
C LEU A 14 -5.58 10.68 -0.56
N LEU A 15 -4.34 10.82 -0.07
CA LEU A 15 -4.02 10.53 1.33
C LEU A 15 -4.72 11.50 2.28
N ALA A 16 -4.75 12.78 1.95
CA ALA A 16 -5.43 13.79 2.77
C ALA A 16 -6.96 13.61 2.78
N ALA A 17 -7.52 12.99 1.75
CA ALA A 17 -8.96 12.74 1.62
C ALA A 17 -9.42 11.44 2.31
N LEU A 18 -8.51 10.62 2.86
CA LEU A 18 -8.86 9.38 3.55
C LEU A 18 -9.66 9.65 4.81
N GLY A 19 -10.78 8.94 4.94
CA GLY A 19 -11.56 8.89 6.17
C GLY A 19 -11.30 7.61 6.97
N HIS A 20 -11.85 7.55 8.17
CA HIS A 20 -11.74 6.36 9.03
C HIS A 20 -12.26 5.10 8.33
N LYS A 21 -11.48 4.05 8.33
CA LYS A 21 -11.72 2.75 7.69
C LYS A 21 -11.68 2.73 6.16
N ASP A 22 -11.37 3.83 5.52
CA ASP A 22 -11.10 3.81 4.08
C ASP A 22 -9.93 2.87 3.76
N LEU A 23 -10.04 2.17 2.64
CA LEU A 23 -9.02 1.22 2.18
C LEU A 23 -8.26 1.80 0.99
N PHE A 24 -6.96 1.56 0.97
CA PHE A 24 -6.12 1.87 -0.17
C PHE A 24 -4.99 0.83 -0.30
N MET A 25 -4.45 0.67 -1.49
CA MET A 25 -3.46 -0.38 -1.76
C MET A 25 -2.11 0.21 -2.15
N ILE A 26 -1.04 -0.44 -1.71
CA ILE A 26 0.31 -0.27 -2.27
C ILE A 26 0.68 -1.61 -2.91
N GLY A 27 0.98 -1.59 -4.20
CA GLY A 27 1.24 -2.80 -4.97
C GLY A 27 2.53 -2.77 -5.76
N ASP A 28 2.93 -3.97 -6.23
CA ASP A 28 4.06 -4.14 -7.13
C ASP A 28 3.77 -3.60 -8.55
N ALA A 29 4.78 -3.64 -9.41
CA ALA A 29 4.66 -3.11 -10.77
C ALA A 29 3.67 -3.88 -11.66
N GLY A 30 3.33 -5.13 -11.29
CA GLY A 30 2.44 -6.00 -12.03
C GLY A 30 1.10 -6.29 -11.36
N MET A 31 0.85 -5.77 -10.16
CA MET A 31 -0.42 -6.01 -9.46
C MET A 31 -1.60 -5.46 -10.28
N PRO A 32 -2.57 -6.30 -10.65
CA PRO A 32 -3.74 -5.81 -11.37
C PRO A 32 -4.57 -4.91 -10.46
N ILE A 33 -4.96 -3.77 -11.00
CA ILE A 33 -5.81 -2.81 -10.28
C ILE A 33 -7.21 -2.91 -10.88
N PRO A 34 -8.24 -3.20 -10.07
CA PRO A 34 -9.60 -3.35 -10.55
C PRO A 34 -10.11 -2.08 -11.24
N GLU A 35 -10.96 -2.27 -12.26
CA GLU A 35 -11.64 -1.17 -12.93
C GLU A 35 -12.43 -0.33 -11.90
N GLY A 36 -12.36 0.99 -12.04
CA GLY A 36 -13.03 1.91 -11.13
C GLY A 36 -12.20 2.33 -9.91
N VAL A 37 -11.11 1.64 -9.61
CA VAL A 37 -10.16 2.07 -8.56
C VAL A 37 -9.16 3.05 -9.16
N GLU A 38 -9.06 4.23 -8.56
CA GLU A 38 -8.10 5.26 -9.01
C GLU A 38 -6.67 4.78 -8.84
N VAL A 39 -5.81 5.02 -9.84
CA VAL A 39 -4.41 4.58 -9.83
C VAL A 39 -3.48 5.78 -9.64
N VAL A 40 -2.62 5.69 -8.65
CA VAL A 40 -1.45 6.57 -8.52
C VAL A 40 -0.24 5.79 -9.04
N ASP A 41 0.15 6.06 -10.26
CA ASP A 41 1.24 5.34 -10.91
C ASP A 41 2.58 6.03 -10.64
N LEU A 42 3.35 5.47 -9.71
CA LEU A 42 4.66 6.00 -9.33
C LEU A 42 5.82 5.27 -10.04
N VAL A 43 5.54 4.20 -10.77
CA VAL A 43 6.62 3.43 -11.39
C VAL A 43 7.34 4.24 -12.46
N LEU A 44 8.66 4.31 -12.35
CA LEU A 44 9.53 4.91 -13.37
C LEU A 44 10.19 3.83 -14.22
N THR A 45 10.72 2.82 -13.57
CA THR A 45 11.40 1.66 -14.17
C THR A 45 11.49 0.56 -13.15
N ALA A 46 12.00 -0.62 -13.53
CA ALA A 46 12.12 -1.77 -12.62
C ALA A 46 12.84 -1.39 -11.31
N GLY A 47 12.19 -1.63 -10.19
CA GLY A 47 12.70 -1.33 -8.86
C GLY A 47 12.68 0.14 -8.43
N VAL A 48 12.08 1.05 -9.22
CA VAL A 48 12.07 2.48 -8.90
C VAL A 48 10.67 3.06 -9.07
N PRO A 49 10.07 3.59 -8.01
CA PRO A 49 10.48 3.46 -6.61
C PRO A 49 10.26 2.03 -6.09
N THR A 50 11.01 1.65 -5.04
CA THR A 50 10.78 0.37 -4.36
C THR A 50 9.50 0.44 -3.55
N PHE A 51 8.95 -0.75 -3.21
CA PHE A 51 7.82 -0.84 -2.30
C PHE A 51 8.13 -0.19 -0.94
N LYS A 52 9.32 -0.46 -0.38
CA LYS A 52 9.74 0.10 0.91
C LYS A 52 9.76 1.63 0.89
N GLN A 53 10.30 2.23 -0.17
CA GLN A 53 10.32 3.70 -0.30
C GLN A 53 8.92 4.30 -0.27
N VAL A 54 7.98 3.68 -0.97
CA VAL A 54 6.60 4.16 -1.03
C VAL A 54 5.89 3.94 0.31
N LEU A 55 6.05 2.75 0.90
CA LEU A 55 5.46 2.43 2.20
C LEU A 55 5.93 3.42 3.27
N ASP A 56 7.24 3.66 3.36
CA ASP A 56 7.80 4.56 4.36
C ASP A 56 7.25 5.99 4.22
N ALA A 57 7.20 6.50 2.99
CA ALA A 57 6.65 7.83 2.73
C ALA A 57 5.16 7.94 3.10
N VAL A 58 4.39 6.90 2.84
CA VAL A 58 2.95 6.85 3.17
C VAL A 58 2.75 6.76 4.68
N LEU A 59 3.50 5.89 5.36
CA LEU A 59 3.36 5.72 6.82
C LEU A 59 3.82 6.94 7.62
N ASP A 60 4.66 7.78 7.04
CA ASP A 60 5.03 9.07 7.66
C ASP A 60 3.86 10.07 7.68
N GLU A 61 2.87 9.90 6.80
CA GLU A 61 1.76 10.85 6.66
C GLU A 61 0.38 10.29 7.07
N VAL A 62 0.21 8.96 7.15
CA VAL A 62 -1.10 8.33 7.34
C VAL A 62 -1.15 7.45 8.57
N GLN A 63 -2.16 7.64 9.40
CA GLN A 63 -2.48 6.70 10.48
C GLN A 63 -3.16 5.45 9.90
N VAL A 64 -2.58 4.29 10.15
CA VAL A 64 -3.09 2.99 9.72
C VAL A 64 -3.48 2.17 10.94
N GLU A 65 -4.71 1.66 10.96
CA GLU A 65 -5.21 0.82 12.06
C GLU A 65 -5.24 -0.67 11.73
N GLY A 66 -5.13 -1.03 10.46
CA GLY A 66 -5.14 -2.42 10.02
C GLY A 66 -4.62 -2.58 8.61
N TYR A 67 -4.24 -3.81 8.24
CA TYR A 67 -3.78 -4.09 6.89
C TYR A 67 -4.03 -5.54 6.49
N TYR A 68 -4.07 -5.77 5.19
CA TYR A 68 -4.37 -7.05 4.58
C TYR A 68 -3.25 -7.44 3.63
N GLN A 69 -2.82 -8.70 3.71
CA GLN A 69 -1.75 -9.24 2.88
C GLN A 69 -2.12 -10.62 2.33
N ALA A 70 -1.44 -11.01 1.26
CA ALA A 70 -1.53 -12.37 0.76
C ALA A 70 -0.78 -13.33 1.68
N HIS A 71 -1.33 -14.53 1.94
CA HIS A 71 -0.61 -15.58 2.68
C HIS A 71 0.75 -15.90 2.05
N GLU A 72 0.85 -15.84 0.74
CA GLU A 72 2.02 -16.20 -0.03
C GLU A 72 3.25 -15.36 0.31
N ILE A 73 3.07 -14.14 0.84
CA ILE A 73 4.21 -13.30 1.24
C ILE A 73 5.08 -13.97 2.31
N LYS A 74 4.48 -14.79 3.18
CA LYS A 74 5.18 -15.47 4.28
C LYS A 74 6.25 -16.43 3.78
N GLU A 75 5.97 -17.13 2.68
CA GLU A 75 6.87 -18.09 2.06
C GLU A 75 7.81 -17.43 1.05
N PHE A 76 7.27 -16.60 0.17
CA PHE A 76 8.00 -16.09 -0.98
C PHE A 76 8.71 -14.76 -0.76
N ASN A 77 8.34 -14.01 0.29
CA ASN A 77 8.96 -12.71 0.58
C ASN A 77 8.92 -12.39 2.08
N PRO A 78 9.48 -13.28 2.93
CA PRO A 78 9.40 -13.12 4.39
C PRO A 78 10.11 -11.87 4.89
N GLU A 79 11.17 -11.43 4.21
CA GLU A 79 11.91 -10.21 4.57
C GLU A 79 11.02 -8.97 4.44
N LEU A 80 10.25 -8.88 3.36
CA LEU A 80 9.33 -7.75 3.17
C LEU A 80 8.14 -7.82 4.12
N GLU A 81 7.62 -9.03 4.41
CA GLU A 81 6.58 -9.20 5.43
C GLU A 81 7.03 -8.63 6.77
N GLU A 82 8.24 -8.96 7.22
CA GLU A 82 8.80 -8.44 8.47
C GLU A 82 8.97 -6.92 8.42
N TYR A 83 9.39 -6.38 7.28
CA TYR A 83 9.51 -4.94 7.10
C TYR A 83 8.17 -4.22 7.26
N ILE A 84 7.12 -4.74 6.64
CA ILE A 84 5.77 -4.18 6.74
C ILE A 84 5.27 -4.27 8.19
N LYS A 85 5.44 -5.41 8.82
CA LYS A 85 5.05 -5.62 10.22
C LYS A 85 5.76 -4.66 11.17
N ALA A 86 7.06 -4.45 10.97
CA ALA A 86 7.85 -3.51 11.77
C ALA A 86 7.39 -2.05 11.59
N GLY A 87 6.92 -1.69 10.40
CA GLY A 87 6.36 -0.36 10.12
C GLY A 87 4.96 -0.14 10.68
N LEU A 88 4.24 -1.21 11.04
CA LEU A 88 2.85 -1.19 11.47
C LEU A 88 2.64 -1.98 12.78
N PRO A 89 3.41 -1.69 13.86
CA PRO A 89 3.44 -2.54 15.05
C PRO A 89 2.11 -2.56 15.83
N GLU A 90 1.30 -1.52 15.69
CA GLU A 90 0.02 -1.38 16.39
C GLU A 90 -1.19 -1.75 15.53
N ALA A 91 -0.98 -2.03 14.24
CA ALA A 91 -2.07 -2.32 13.32
C ALA A 91 -2.46 -3.80 13.32
N GLU A 92 -3.76 -4.07 13.18
CA GLU A 92 -4.27 -5.44 13.01
C GLU A 92 -3.91 -5.97 11.61
N VAL A 93 -3.39 -7.19 11.53
CA VAL A 93 -3.11 -7.84 10.26
C VAL A 93 -4.08 -8.95 9.96
N GLU A 94 -4.52 -9.04 8.72
CA GLU A 94 -5.36 -10.12 8.21
C GLU A 94 -4.75 -10.66 6.91
N TYR A 95 -4.67 -11.99 6.80
CA TYR A 95 -4.11 -12.68 5.65
C TYR A 95 -5.20 -13.38 4.87
N MET A 96 -5.06 -13.43 3.56
CA MET A 96 -5.94 -14.14 2.64
C MET A 96 -5.15 -14.67 1.45
N PRO A 97 -5.68 -15.63 0.68
CA PRO A 97 -5.04 -16.03 -0.58
C PRO A 97 -4.86 -14.82 -1.51
N HIS A 98 -3.77 -14.80 -2.29
CA HIS A 98 -3.47 -13.69 -3.20
C HIS A 98 -4.63 -13.40 -4.18
N GLU A 99 -5.28 -14.43 -4.69
CA GLU A 99 -6.44 -14.25 -5.57
C GLU A 99 -7.61 -13.53 -4.88
N ASP A 100 -7.79 -13.75 -3.58
CA ASP A 100 -8.81 -13.05 -2.79
C ASP A 100 -8.38 -11.60 -2.51
N LEU A 101 -7.09 -11.36 -2.29
CA LEU A 101 -6.55 -10.01 -2.12
C LEU A 101 -6.81 -9.16 -3.37
N LYS A 102 -6.62 -9.75 -4.56
CA LYS A 102 -6.94 -9.07 -5.82
C LYS A 102 -8.41 -8.65 -5.90
N LYS A 103 -9.32 -9.53 -5.49
CA LYS A 103 -10.76 -9.21 -5.46
C LYS A 103 -11.07 -8.15 -4.42
N PHE A 104 -10.47 -8.28 -3.23
CA PHE A 104 -10.66 -7.36 -2.13
C PHE A 104 -10.17 -5.94 -2.47
N SER A 105 -9.15 -5.82 -3.31
CA SER A 105 -8.62 -4.52 -3.75
C SER A 105 -9.63 -3.67 -4.50
N GLY A 106 -10.71 -4.27 -5.01
CA GLY A 106 -11.83 -3.53 -5.61
C GLY A 106 -12.56 -2.60 -4.64
N LYS A 107 -12.39 -2.79 -3.33
CA LYS A 107 -12.95 -1.92 -2.29
C LYS A 107 -12.05 -0.74 -1.94
N CYS A 108 -10.85 -0.67 -2.50
CA CYS A 108 -9.93 0.44 -2.26
C CYS A 108 -10.40 1.72 -2.93
N ARG A 109 -10.19 2.84 -2.26
CA ARG A 109 -10.43 4.17 -2.83
C ARG A 109 -9.43 4.49 -3.94
N PHE A 110 -8.21 4.03 -3.78
CA PHE A 110 -7.15 4.15 -4.78
C PHE A 110 -6.09 3.07 -4.56
N ALA A 111 -5.25 2.89 -5.56
CA ALA A 111 -4.11 1.99 -5.50
C ALA A 111 -2.84 2.72 -5.97
N ILE A 112 -1.76 2.50 -5.27
CA ILE A 112 -0.45 3.04 -5.60
C ILE A 112 0.36 1.93 -6.28
N ARG A 113 0.74 2.14 -7.52
CA ARG A 113 1.62 1.23 -8.27
C ARG A 113 3.07 1.66 -8.06
N THR A 114 3.87 0.77 -7.48
CA THR A 114 5.31 0.98 -7.29
C THR A 114 6.11 0.31 -8.39
N GLY A 115 7.43 0.50 -8.38
CA GLY A 115 8.34 -0.21 -9.28
C GLY A 115 8.82 -1.56 -8.74
N GLU A 116 8.21 -2.09 -7.66
CA GLU A 116 8.65 -3.32 -7.01
C GLU A 116 8.49 -4.56 -7.91
N PHE A 117 9.53 -5.40 -7.96
CA PHE A 117 9.56 -6.64 -8.73
C PHE A 117 9.67 -7.90 -7.85
N SER A 118 9.77 -7.75 -6.52
CA SER A 118 9.78 -8.90 -5.62
C SER A 118 8.38 -9.55 -5.54
N PRO A 119 8.28 -10.84 -5.15
CA PRO A 119 7.00 -11.53 -5.13
C PRO A 119 6.10 -11.11 -3.98
N TYR A 120 4.82 -10.96 -4.26
CA TYR A 120 3.73 -10.72 -3.30
C TYR A 120 3.91 -9.55 -2.32
N PRO A 121 4.47 -8.40 -2.72
CA PRO A 121 4.70 -7.29 -1.79
C PRO A 121 3.45 -6.43 -1.56
N ASN A 122 2.30 -6.89 -2.04
CA ASN A 122 1.07 -6.09 -2.07
C ASN A 122 0.44 -6.01 -0.68
N VAL A 123 0.02 -4.81 -0.28
CA VAL A 123 -0.67 -4.56 0.98
C VAL A 123 -1.87 -3.65 0.76
N ILE A 124 -3.00 -4.01 1.37
CA ILE A 124 -4.15 -3.11 1.47
C ILE A 124 -4.16 -2.54 2.88
N LEU A 125 -4.12 -1.23 2.99
CA LEU A 125 -4.06 -0.50 4.24
C LEU A 125 -5.44 0.05 4.60
N ARG A 126 -5.81 -0.03 5.88
CA ARG A 126 -7.04 0.55 6.41
C ARG A 126 -6.71 1.78 7.24
N ALA A 127 -7.21 2.92 6.82
CA ALA A 127 -6.96 4.19 7.49
C ALA A 127 -7.60 4.22 8.89
N GLY A 128 -6.84 4.71 9.84
CA GLY A 128 -7.28 4.95 11.21
C GLY A 128 -7.49 6.44 11.46
N VAL A 129 -7.70 6.77 12.74
CA VAL A 129 -7.82 8.16 13.22
C VAL A 129 -6.68 8.49 14.16
N VAL A 130 -6.33 9.77 14.24
CA VAL A 130 -5.23 10.27 15.09
C VAL A 130 -5.70 10.74 16.47
N PHE A 131 -6.94 10.47 16.77
CA PHE A 131 -7.57 10.86 18.05
C PHE A 131 -8.36 9.73 18.68
#